data_778da4afd66328c19ca02a82e0739291
#
_entry.id   778da4afd66328c19ca02a82e0739291
#
_cell.length_a   1.000
_cell.length_b   1.000
_cell.length_c   1.000
_cell.angle_alpha   90.00
_cell.angle_beta   90.00
_cell.angle_gamma   90.00
#
_symmetry.space_group_name_H-M   'P 1'
#
loop_
_entity.id
_entity.type
_entity.pdbx_description
1 polymer ?
#
loop_
_entity_poly.entity_id
_entity_poly.type
_entity_poly.pdbx_seq_one_letter_code
_entity_poly.pdbx_strand_id
1 'polypeptide(L)'
;MRLTILALLAAAASPAAEIPKGTHVLLRMVNSVTTRTAREGDYVYLRTATPIVSGGVILVPVDSYVQGIVIHTKRSGRVKGVAELGIRIQTLTMSGKVIQMTPSLTSIDSEGTDQKVIGKESTVQQGTSHGADAVKIAGTSAAGAAIGGLTDRGWRGAGIGAGIGSGVGLATVLLTRGREVELKQGSTMDVTFDRPVAID
;
A
#
# COMPACT_ATOMS: atom_id res chain seq x y z
N MET A 1 26.80 -51.37 -50.29
CA MET A 1 26.29 -51.25 -48.86
C MET A 1 26.56 -49.82 -48.41
N ARG A 2 25.56 -48.95 -48.60
CA ARG A 2 25.68 -47.52 -48.26
C ARG A 2 24.99 -47.30 -46.95
N LEU A 3 25.77 -47.01 -45.86
CA LEU A 3 25.27 -46.69 -44.54
C LEU A 3 24.92 -45.19 -44.52
N THR A 4 23.65 -44.87 -44.57
CA THR A 4 23.14 -43.50 -44.37
C THR A 4 23.04 -43.25 -42.86
N ILE A 5 23.97 -42.47 -42.32
CA ILE A 5 23.94 -42.00 -40.94
C ILE A 5 22.91 -40.83 -40.88
N LEU A 6 21.73 -41.09 -40.37
CA LEU A 6 20.74 -40.08 -40.08
C LEU A 6 21.11 -39.39 -38.75
N ALA A 7 21.77 -38.22 -38.83
CA ALA A 7 22.06 -37.41 -37.65
C ALA A 7 20.76 -36.74 -37.19
N LEU A 8 20.20 -37.28 -36.13
CA LEU A 8 19.03 -36.68 -35.42
C LEU A 8 19.52 -35.46 -34.64
N LEU A 9 19.32 -34.28 -35.21
CA LEU A 9 19.62 -33.02 -34.56
C LEU A 9 18.53 -32.80 -33.48
N ALA A 10 18.80 -33.21 -32.25
CA ALA A 10 17.96 -32.90 -31.11
C ALA A 10 18.11 -31.37 -30.82
N ALA A 11 17.15 -30.59 -31.28
CA ALA A 11 17.03 -29.19 -30.88
C ALA A 11 16.77 -29.17 -29.37
N ALA A 12 17.78 -28.87 -28.57
CA ALA A 12 17.63 -28.59 -27.16
C ALA A 12 16.81 -27.30 -27.03
N ALA A 13 15.52 -27.45 -26.80
CA ALA A 13 14.68 -26.32 -26.39
C ALA A 13 15.22 -25.83 -25.05
N SER A 14 15.94 -24.70 -25.06
CA SER A 14 16.30 -24.01 -23.82
C SER A 14 15.01 -23.68 -23.09
N PRO A 15 14.82 -24.07 -21.81
CA PRO A 15 13.65 -23.66 -21.06
C PRO A 15 13.61 -22.14 -21.04
N ALA A 16 12.52 -21.56 -21.53
CA ALA A 16 12.28 -20.13 -21.41
C ALA A 16 12.41 -19.74 -19.94
N ALA A 17 13.15 -18.68 -19.67
CA ALA A 17 13.30 -18.19 -18.31
C ALA A 17 11.93 -17.72 -17.81
N GLU A 18 11.44 -18.29 -16.72
CA GLU A 18 10.09 -18.04 -16.20
C GLU A 18 10.15 -17.72 -14.72
N ILE A 19 9.41 -16.68 -14.32
CA ILE A 19 9.15 -16.40 -12.91
C ILE A 19 8.03 -17.35 -12.44
N PRO A 20 8.30 -18.25 -11.48
CA PRO A 20 7.30 -19.19 -11.02
C PRO A 20 6.14 -18.49 -10.30
N LYS A 21 4.95 -19.11 -10.35
CA LYS A 21 3.84 -18.73 -9.48
C LYS A 21 4.26 -18.84 -8.00
N GLY A 22 3.80 -17.89 -7.18
CA GLY A 22 4.12 -17.83 -5.74
C GLY A 22 5.44 -17.14 -5.44
N THR A 23 6.15 -16.64 -6.45
CA THR A 23 7.37 -15.85 -6.23
C THR A 23 7.00 -14.52 -5.58
N HIS A 24 7.67 -14.19 -4.46
CA HIS A 24 7.58 -12.90 -3.79
C HIS A 24 8.69 -11.97 -4.27
N VAL A 25 8.36 -10.70 -4.44
CA VAL A 25 9.34 -9.66 -4.74
C VAL A 25 9.00 -8.39 -3.97
N LEU A 26 10.02 -7.76 -3.40
CA LEU A 26 9.89 -6.47 -2.76
C LEU A 26 10.09 -5.37 -3.81
N LEU A 27 9.12 -4.48 -3.89
CA LEU A 27 9.15 -3.29 -4.74
C LEU A 27 9.26 -2.04 -3.88
N ARG A 28 10.13 -1.12 -4.25
CA ARG A 28 10.31 0.17 -3.58
C ARG A 28 9.66 1.28 -4.40
N MET A 29 8.87 2.13 -3.74
CA MET A 29 8.22 3.29 -4.35
C MET A 29 9.25 4.34 -4.80
N VAL A 30 9.12 4.83 -6.02
CA VAL A 30 9.95 5.90 -6.59
C VAL A 30 9.25 7.25 -6.47
N ASN A 31 7.91 7.28 -6.58
CA ASN A 31 7.09 8.47 -6.36
C ASN A 31 6.11 8.26 -5.21
N SER A 32 5.74 9.34 -4.52
CA SER A 32 4.70 9.27 -3.49
C SER A 32 3.31 9.33 -4.13
N VAL A 33 2.36 8.56 -3.56
CA VAL A 33 0.96 8.54 -3.99
C VAL A 33 0.07 8.70 -2.77
N THR A 34 -0.90 9.61 -2.82
CA THR A 34 -1.84 9.83 -1.71
C THR A 34 -3.27 9.90 -2.22
N THR A 35 -4.22 9.35 -1.47
CA THR A 35 -5.66 9.41 -1.81
C THR A 35 -6.21 10.84 -1.88
N ARG A 36 -5.46 11.81 -1.35
CA ARG A 36 -5.83 13.24 -1.45
C ARG A 36 -5.76 13.76 -2.87
N THR A 37 -4.76 13.36 -3.64
CA THR A 37 -4.44 13.90 -4.98
C THR A 37 -4.52 12.88 -6.09
N ALA A 38 -4.37 11.58 -5.78
CA ALA A 38 -4.38 10.51 -6.75
C ALA A 38 -5.73 10.41 -7.46
N ARG A 39 -5.67 10.07 -8.74
CA ARG A 39 -6.82 9.78 -9.60
C ARG A 39 -6.66 8.39 -10.21
N GLU A 40 -7.77 7.78 -10.55
CA GLU A 40 -7.75 6.53 -11.31
C GLU A 40 -7.05 6.77 -12.67
N GLY A 41 -6.13 5.88 -13.00
CA GLY A 41 -5.27 6.01 -14.18
C GLY A 41 -3.91 6.68 -13.91
N ASP A 42 -3.67 7.27 -12.75
CA ASP A 42 -2.36 7.84 -12.41
C ASP A 42 -1.29 6.75 -12.34
N TYR A 43 -0.09 7.06 -12.84
CA TYR A 43 1.02 6.13 -12.82
C TYR A 43 1.71 6.06 -11.46
N VAL A 44 2.08 4.85 -11.09
CA VAL A 44 2.87 4.54 -9.90
C VAL A 44 4.18 3.92 -10.37
N TYR A 45 5.28 4.50 -9.94
CA TYR A 45 6.62 4.07 -10.33
C TYR A 45 7.33 3.41 -9.16
N LEU A 46 7.88 2.24 -9.44
CA LEU A 46 8.56 1.41 -8.45
C LEU A 46 9.87 0.87 -9.03
N ARG A 47 10.69 0.31 -8.14
CA ARG A 47 11.88 -0.48 -8.51
C ARG A 47 11.92 -1.75 -7.69
N THR A 48 12.48 -2.80 -8.25
CA THR A 48 12.73 -4.04 -7.50
C THR A 48 13.75 -3.78 -6.38
N ALA A 49 13.38 -4.08 -5.14
CA ALA A 49 14.27 -3.98 -3.99
C ALA A 49 15.04 -5.29 -3.74
N THR A 50 14.50 -6.41 -4.24
CA THR A 50 15.14 -7.73 -4.19
C THR A 50 15.24 -8.32 -5.58
N PRO A 51 16.29 -9.12 -5.89
CA PRO A 51 16.37 -9.82 -7.16
C PRO A 51 15.36 -10.96 -7.20
N ILE A 52 14.85 -11.28 -8.39
CA ILE A 52 14.08 -12.52 -8.61
C ILE A 52 15.04 -13.58 -9.15
N VAL A 53 15.13 -14.69 -8.42
CA VAL A 53 16.02 -15.81 -8.77
C VAL A 53 15.18 -17.06 -9.04
N SER A 54 15.45 -17.75 -10.11
CA SER A 54 14.85 -19.05 -10.43
C SER A 54 15.93 -19.99 -10.97
N GLY A 55 15.96 -21.22 -10.45
CA GLY A 55 16.98 -22.20 -10.87
C GLY A 55 18.44 -21.77 -10.63
N GLY A 56 18.70 -20.90 -9.65
CA GLY A 56 20.06 -20.37 -9.38
C GLY A 56 20.50 -19.23 -10.31
N VAL A 57 19.63 -18.79 -11.22
CA VAL A 57 19.89 -17.68 -12.15
C VAL A 57 19.07 -16.47 -11.74
N ILE A 58 19.69 -15.29 -11.74
CA ILE A 58 18.98 -14.03 -11.51
C ILE A 58 18.17 -13.71 -12.78
N LEU A 59 16.86 -13.80 -12.68
CA LEU A 59 15.93 -13.47 -13.76
C LEU A 59 15.66 -11.97 -13.82
N VAL A 60 15.47 -11.33 -12.67
CA VAL A 60 15.24 -9.88 -12.57
C VAL A 60 16.24 -9.30 -11.57
N PRO A 61 17.12 -8.42 -12.01
CA PRO A 61 18.06 -7.76 -11.10
C PRO A 61 17.36 -6.74 -10.19
N VAL A 62 18.04 -6.36 -9.12
CA VAL A 62 17.65 -5.24 -8.26
C VAL A 62 17.62 -3.95 -9.09
N ASP A 63 16.82 -2.98 -8.69
CA ASP A 63 16.60 -1.69 -9.35
C ASP A 63 15.98 -1.77 -10.75
N SER A 64 15.43 -2.93 -11.15
CA SER A 64 14.61 -3.03 -12.35
C SER A 64 13.36 -2.14 -12.22
N TYR A 65 13.03 -1.45 -13.32
CA TYR A 65 11.94 -0.48 -13.32
C TYR A 65 10.57 -1.17 -13.42
N VAL A 66 9.66 -0.82 -12.54
CA VAL A 66 8.31 -1.36 -12.47
C VAL A 66 7.30 -0.22 -12.55
N GLN A 67 6.28 -0.39 -13.35
CA GLN A 67 5.20 0.59 -13.50
C GLN A 67 3.86 -0.05 -13.16
N GLY A 68 3.08 0.68 -12.39
CA GLY A 68 1.70 0.37 -12.08
C GLY A 68 0.78 1.56 -12.34
N ILE A 69 -0.51 1.35 -12.14
CA ILE A 69 -1.53 2.38 -12.20
C ILE A 69 -2.43 2.35 -10.97
N VAL A 70 -2.96 3.49 -10.60
CA VAL A 70 -4.05 3.61 -9.64
C VAL A 70 -5.35 3.14 -10.31
N ILE A 71 -5.99 2.10 -9.75
CA ILE A 71 -7.24 1.54 -10.27
C ILE A 71 -8.46 1.96 -9.47
N HIS A 72 -8.24 2.40 -8.24
CA HIS A 72 -9.29 2.85 -7.34
C HIS A 72 -8.73 3.85 -6.34
N THR A 73 -9.47 4.93 -6.07
CA THR A 73 -9.13 5.87 -5.02
C THR A 73 -10.37 6.35 -4.29
N LYS A 74 -10.33 6.30 -2.98
CA LYS A 74 -11.40 6.77 -2.10
C LYS A 74 -10.79 7.54 -0.94
N ARG A 75 -11.23 8.78 -0.77
CA ARG A 75 -10.79 9.63 0.32
C ARG A 75 -11.46 9.25 1.63
N SER A 76 -10.79 9.51 2.73
CA SER A 76 -11.39 9.33 4.05
C SER A 76 -12.61 10.24 4.25
N GLY A 77 -13.65 9.68 4.88
CA GLY A 77 -14.82 10.43 5.30
C GLY A 77 -14.54 11.27 6.56
N ARG A 78 -15.41 12.24 6.85
CA ARG A 78 -15.33 13.05 8.08
C ARG A 78 -15.77 12.28 9.32
N VAL A 79 -16.84 11.48 9.20
CA VAL A 79 -17.45 10.74 10.31
C VAL A 79 -17.27 9.24 10.13
N LYS A 80 -17.47 8.74 8.92
CA LYS A 80 -17.35 7.34 8.55
C LYS A 80 -16.68 7.24 7.19
N GLY A 81 -15.92 6.18 6.99
CA GLY A 81 -15.24 5.90 5.73
C GLY A 81 -13.73 5.94 5.88
N VAL A 82 -13.13 4.85 5.51
CA VAL A 82 -11.68 4.65 5.49
C VAL A 82 -11.18 5.05 4.11
N ALA A 83 -10.00 5.65 4.04
CA ALA A 83 -9.37 5.93 2.77
C ALA A 83 -8.90 4.62 2.13
N GLU A 84 -9.09 4.48 0.83
CA GLU A 84 -8.72 3.30 0.05
C GLU A 84 -7.94 3.71 -1.18
N LEU A 85 -6.89 2.97 -1.50
CA LEU A 85 -6.07 3.17 -2.68
C LEU A 85 -5.79 1.81 -3.31
N GLY A 86 -6.30 1.58 -4.50
CA GLY A 86 -6.04 0.39 -5.31
C GLY A 86 -4.92 0.65 -6.31
N ILE A 87 -3.91 -0.21 -6.33
CA ILE A 87 -2.80 -0.14 -7.27
C ILE A 87 -2.69 -1.46 -8.00
N ARG A 88 -2.55 -1.41 -9.33
CA ARG A 88 -2.27 -2.57 -10.16
C ARG A 88 -0.92 -2.40 -10.82
N ILE A 89 -0.03 -3.35 -10.58
CA ILE A 89 1.25 -3.44 -11.27
C ILE A 89 0.99 -3.98 -12.68
N GLN A 90 1.63 -3.37 -13.68
CA GLN A 90 1.39 -3.70 -15.09
C GLN A 90 2.62 -4.16 -15.82
N THR A 91 3.75 -3.49 -15.64
CA THR A 91 4.94 -3.76 -16.43
C THR A 91 6.20 -3.78 -15.59
N LEU A 92 7.12 -4.64 -16.00
CA LEU A 92 8.49 -4.71 -15.55
C LEU A 92 9.39 -4.41 -16.75
N THR A 93 10.26 -3.43 -16.62
CA THR A 93 11.26 -3.09 -17.66
C THR A 93 12.65 -3.44 -17.15
N MET A 94 13.33 -4.28 -17.90
CA MET A 94 14.73 -4.63 -17.64
C MET A 94 15.47 -4.84 -18.95
N SER A 95 16.73 -4.42 -19.03
CA SER A 95 17.60 -4.58 -20.20
C SER A 95 16.94 -4.13 -21.52
N GLY A 96 16.10 -3.09 -21.48
CA GLY A 96 15.38 -2.57 -22.66
C GLY A 96 14.13 -3.36 -23.08
N LYS A 97 13.80 -4.46 -22.39
CA LYS A 97 12.57 -5.22 -22.63
C LYS A 97 11.49 -4.83 -21.63
N VAL A 98 10.24 -4.80 -22.11
CA VAL A 98 9.04 -4.53 -21.30
C VAL A 98 8.24 -5.81 -21.20
N ILE A 99 8.09 -6.31 -19.97
CA ILE A 99 7.37 -7.54 -19.65
C ILE A 99 6.05 -7.17 -18.98
N GLN A 100 4.94 -7.67 -19.50
CA GLN A 100 3.63 -7.50 -18.90
C GLN A 100 3.49 -8.44 -17.71
N MET A 101 3.08 -7.90 -16.55
CA MET A 101 2.85 -8.71 -15.36
C MET A 101 1.68 -8.15 -14.55
N THR A 102 1.01 -9.02 -13.81
CA THR A 102 -0.09 -8.63 -12.91
C THR A 102 0.05 -9.39 -11.59
N PRO A 103 1.05 -9.07 -10.78
CA PRO A 103 1.17 -9.66 -9.45
C PRO A 103 0.11 -9.09 -8.51
N SER A 104 -0.22 -9.83 -7.47
CA SER A 104 -1.08 -9.37 -6.38
C SER A 104 -0.24 -8.73 -5.28
N LEU A 105 -0.72 -7.64 -4.73
CA LEU A 105 -0.12 -6.97 -3.58
C LEU A 105 -0.43 -7.76 -2.31
N THR A 106 0.59 -8.17 -1.58
CA THR A 106 0.48 -8.98 -0.36
C THR A 106 0.57 -8.14 0.90
N SER A 107 1.54 -7.24 0.97
CA SER A 107 1.74 -6.35 2.11
C SER A 107 2.43 -5.04 1.72
N ILE A 108 2.31 -4.05 2.60
CA ILE A 108 3.01 -2.77 2.48
C ILE A 108 3.71 -2.49 3.79
N ASP A 109 4.97 -2.15 3.70
CA ASP A 109 5.73 -1.59 4.80
C ASP A 109 5.95 -0.10 4.53
N SER A 110 5.22 0.72 5.29
CA SER A 110 5.27 2.17 5.21
C SER A 110 5.48 2.71 6.63
N GLU A 111 6.64 3.25 6.89
CA GLU A 111 7.03 3.77 8.19
C GLU A 111 5.98 4.74 8.77
N GLY A 112 5.44 4.41 9.95
CA GLY A 112 4.55 5.28 10.72
C GLY A 112 3.09 5.32 10.27
N THR A 113 2.63 4.38 9.44
CA THR A 113 1.24 4.31 8.99
C THR A 113 0.62 2.93 9.24
N ASP A 114 -0.57 2.91 9.89
CA ASP A 114 -1.38 1.70 10.10
C ASP A 114 -2.13 1.33 8.81
N GLN A 115 -1.39 1.02 7.74
CA GLN A 115 -1.97 0.65 6.45
C GLN A 115 -2.07 -0.87 6.33
N LYS A 116 -3.18 -1.34 5.77
CA LYS A 116 -3.44 -2.77 5.54
C LYS A 116 -3.84 -3.01 4.09
N VAL A 117 -3.34 -4.08 3.52
CA VAL A 117 -3.81 -4.58 2.22
C VAL A 117 -5.07 -5.40 2.44
N ILE A 118 -6.13 -5.07 1.72
CA ILE A 118 -7.42 -5.75 1.82
C ILE A 118 -7.85 -6.25 0.45
N GLY A 119 -8.24 -7.53 0.40
CA GLY A 119 -8.79 -8.17 -0.79
C GLY A 119 -7.75 -8.57 -1.82
N LYS A 120 -8.22 -9.33 -2.83
CA LYS A 120 -7.41 -9.81 -3.95
C LYS A 120 -7.04 -8.72 -4.96
N GLU A 121 -7.63 -7.52 -4.84
CA GLU A 121 -7.48 -6.42 -5.81
C GLU A 121 -6.41 -5.41 -5.40
N SER A 122 -5.47 -5.79 -4.52
CA SER A 122 -4.35 -4.93 -4.12
C SER A 122 -4.80 -3.56 -3.58
N THR A 123 -5.90 -3.53 -2.83
CA THR A 123 -6.42 -2.30 -2.22
C THR A 123 -5.77 -2.05 -0.86
N VAL A 124 -5.19 -0.88 -0.70
CA VAL A 124 -4.62 -0.40 0.55
C VAL A 124 -5.65 0.41 1.30
N GLN A 125 -5.92 0.05 2.54
CA GLN A 125 -6.77 0.82 3.45
C GLN A 125 -5.94 1.42 4.57
N GLN A 126 -6.32 2.65 4.96
CA GLN A 126 -5.80 3.27 6.17
C GLN A 126 -6.49 2.68 7.40
N GLY A 127 -5.73 2.39 8.45
CA GLY A 127 -6.29 1.97 9.72
C GLY A 127 -7.25 3.01 10.32
N THR A 128 -8.23 2.58 11.07
CA THR A 128 -9.23 3.45 11.70
C THR A 128 -8.61 4.25 12.84
N SER A 129 -8.89 5.56 12.89
CA SER A 129 -8.39 6.47 13.94
C SER A 129 -9.27 6.51 15.21
N HIS A 130 -10.22 5.57 15.35
CA HIS A 130 -11.19 5.59 16.45
C HIS A 130 -10.55 5.72 17.84
N GLY A 131 -9.39 5.10 18.08
CA GLY A 131 -8.67 5.26 19.34
C GLY A 131 -8.13 6.67 19.55
N ALA A 132 -7.56 7.29 18.53
CA ALA A 132 -7.05 8.66 18.60
C ALA A 132 -8.19 9.68 18.77
N ASP A 133 -9.34 9.45 18.14
CA ASP A 133 -10.51 10.30 18.27
C ASP A 133 -11.11 10.20 19.68
N ALA A 134 -11.18 9.00 20.26
CA ALA A 134 -11.60 8.80 21.64
C ALA A 134 -10.67 9.52 22.64
N VAL A 135 -9.36 9.47 22.42
CA VAL A 135 -8.37 10.18 23.24
C VAL A 135 -8.54 11.70 23.14
N LYS A 136 -8.80 12.24 21.94
CA LYS A 136 -9.07 13.68 21.75
C LYS A 136 -10.31 14.13 22.51
N ILE A 137 -11.41 13.38 22.40
CA ILE A 137 -12.65 13.69 23.12
C ILE A 137 -12.43 13.62 24.64
N ALA A 138 -11.79 12.56 25.13
CA ALA A 138 -11.49 12.39 26.54
C ALA A 138 -10.55 13.48 27.06
N GLY A 139 -9.50 13.84 26.30
CA GLY A 139 -8.55 14.87 26.67
C GLY A 139 -9.19 16.25 26.76
N THR A 140 -10.04 16.66 25.82
CA THR A 140 -10.74 17.94 25.86
C THR A 140 -11.79 18.00 26.95
N SER A 141 -12.48 16.88 27.24
CA SER A 141 -13.44 16.80 28.36
C SER A 141 -12.74 16.92 29.72
N ALA A 142 -11.60 16.25 29.89
CA ALA A 142 -10.80 16.34 31.13
C ALA A 142 -10.24 17.76 31.36
N ALA A 143 -9.73 18.39 30.31
CA ALA A 143 -9.24 19.77 30.37
C ALA A 143 -10.38 20.75 30.69
N GLY A 144 -11.52 20.60 30.05
CA GLY A 144 -12.71 21.41 30.34
C GLY A 144 -13.21 21.25 31.77
N ALA A 145 -13.23 20.03 32.31
CA ALA A 145 -13.60 19.76 33.70
C ALA A 145 -12.61 20.37 34.69
N ALA A 146 -11.30 20.31 34.40
CA ALA A 146 -10.28 20.92 35.27
C ALA A 146 -10.44 22.45 35.34
N ILE A 147 -10.61 23.13 34.19
CA ILE A 147 -10.81 24.58 34.13
C ILE A 147 -12.12 24.97 34.82
N GLY A 148 -13.24 24.28 34.52
CA GLY A 148 -14.54 24.56 35.14
C GLY A 148 -14.54 24.32 36.63
N GLY A 149 -13.87 23.26 37.12
CA GLY A 149 -13.73 22.98 38.54
C GLY A 149 -12.91 24.02 39.33
N LEU A 150 -11.90 24.61 38.69
CA LEU A 150 -11.07 25.66 39.28
C LEU A 150 -11.82 27.00 39.40
N THR A 151 -12.68 27.32 38.42
CA THR A 151 -13.42 28.60 38.41
C THR A 151 -14.56 28.62 39.40
N ASP A 152 -15.27 27.52 39.58
CA ASP A 152 -16.50 27.48 40.46
C ASP A 152 -16.30 26.59 41.69
N ARG A 153 -15.08 26.07 41.94
CA ARG A 153 -14.75 25.22 43.10
C ARG A 153 -15.76 24.12 43.45
N GLY A 154 -16.54 23.65 42.47
CA GLY A 154 -17.60 22.68 42.68
C GLY A 154 -17.84 21.71 41.55
N TRP A 155 -18.60 20.65 41.85
CA TRP A 155 -19.00 19.63 40.86
C TRP A 155 -19.77 20.21 39.66
N ARG A 156 -20.52 21.28 39.87
CA ARG A 156 -21.29 21.94 38.81
C ARG A 156 -20.39 22.56 37.76
N GLY A 157 -19.32 23.28 38.18
CA GLY A 157 -18.38 23.88 37.28
C GLY A 157 -17.59 22.83 36.50
N ALA A 158 -17.17 21.76 37.18
CA ALA A 158 -16.49 20.63 36.52
C ALA A 158 -17.42 19.91 35.52
N GLY A 159 -18.69 19.71 35.84
CA GLY A 159 -19.67 19.07 34.94
C GLY A 159 -19.96 19.91 33.70
N ILE A 160 -20.16 21.22 33.85
CA ILE A 160 -20.36 22.14 32.72
C ILE A 160 -19.10 22.22 31.85
N GLY A 161 -17.92 22.34 32.48
CA GLY A 161 -16.65 22.39 31.76
C GLY A 161 -16.36 21.11 30.99
N ALA A 162 -16.65 19.92 31.55
CA ALA A 162 -16.56 18.65 30.87
C ALA A 162 -17.52 18.54 29.67
N GLY A 163 -18.77 19.04 29.85
CA GLY A 163 -19.78 19.05 28.78
C GLY A 163 -19.35 19.93 27.59
N ILE A 164 -18.82 21.13 27.85
CA ILE A 164 -18.32 22.02 26.83
C ILE A 164 -17.07 21.40 26.17
N GLY A 165 -16.14 20.86 26.97
CA GLY A 165 -14.93 20.20 26.44
C GLY A 165 -15.25 18.99 25.55
N SER A 166 -16.25 18.18 25.90
CA SER A 166 -16.73 17.08 25.07
C SER A 166 -17.36 17.58 23.77
N GLY A 167 -18.15 18.65 23.81
CA GLY A 167 -18.75 19.27 22.64
C GLY A 167 -17.68 19.79 21.65
N VAL A 168 -16.66 20.46 22.15
CA VAL A 168 -15.52 20.93 21.33
C VAL A 168 -14.75 19.76 20.77
N GLY A 169 -14.48 18.70 21.56
CA GLY A 169 -13.81 17.50 21.11
C GLY A 169 -14.55 16.80 19.98
N LEU A 170 -15.87 16.63 20.13
CA LEU A 170 -16.72 16.06 19.09
C LEU A 170 -16.74 16.92 17.83
N ALA A 171 -16.89 18.24 17.97
CA ALA A 171 -16.88 19.15 16.83
C ALA A 171 -15.54 19.08 16.07
N THR A 172 -14.43 19.01 16.78
CA THR A 172 -13.11 18.85 16.16
C THR A 172 -13.00 17.54 15.39
N VAL A 173 -13.46 16.42 15.95
CA VAL A 173 -13.46 15.10 15.29
C VAL A 173 -14.39 15.11 14.07
N LEU A 174 -15.58 15.70 14.16
CA LEU A 174 -16.54 15.77 13.05
C LEU A 174 -16.08 16.71 11.93
N LEU A 175 -15.31 17.75 12.24
CA LEU A 175 -14.80 18.71 11.26
C LEU A 175 -13.50 18.23 10.57
N THR A 176 -12.73 17.36 11.22
CA THR A 176 -11.51 16.79 10.62
C THR A 176 -11.85 15.58 9.76
N ARG A 177 -11.22 15.47 8.59
CA ARG A 177 -11.26 14.24 7.80
C ARG A 177 -10.41 13.18 8.49
N GLY A 178 -10.81 11.92 8.34
CA GLY A 178 -9.98 10.78 8.72
C GLY A 178 -8.62 10.78 7.98
N ARG A 179 -7.74 9.87 8.39
CA ARG A 179 -6.41 9.75 7.81
C ARG A 179 -6.50 9.27 6.36
N GLU A 180 -5.78 9.94 5.46
CA GLU A 180 -5.65 9.52 4.06
C GLU A 180 -4.62 8.37 3.94
N VAL A 181 -4.75 7.54 2.91
CA VAL A 181 -3.67 6.62 2.52
C VAL A 181 -2.57 7.44 1.86
N GLU A 182 -1.36 7.31 2.34
CA GLU A 182 -0.18 7.92 1.78
C GLU A 182 0.93 6.88 1.65
N LEU A 183 1.27 6.54 0.42
CA LEU A 183 2.43 5.73 0.08
C LEU A 183 3.58 6.67 -0.25
N LYS A 184 4.53 6.77 0.66
CA LYS A 184 5.69 7.66 0.51
C LYS A 184 6.71 7.05 -0.44
N GLN A 185 7.46 7.91 -1.11
CA GLN A 185 8.69 7.49 -1.78
C GLN A 185 9.58 6.72 -0.80
N GLY A 186 10.14 5.60 -1.25
CA GLY A 186 10.96 4.72 -0.42
C GLY A 186 10.18 3.63 0.33
N SER A 187 8.85 3.72 0.48
CA SER A 187 8.05 2.63 1.05
C SER A 187 8.22 1.36 0.26
N THR A 188 8.21 0.23 0.93
CA THR A 188 8.37 -1.09 0.33
C THR A 188 7.04 -1.81 0.26
N MET A 189 6.79 -2.48 -0.85
CA MET A 189 5.60 -3.28 -1.12
C MET A 189 6.03 -4.71 -1.44
N ASP A 190 5.43 -5.69 -0.78
CA ASP A 190 5.60 -7.11 -1.14
C ASP A 190 4.49 -7.51 -2.12
N VAL A 191 4.88 -8.01 -3.26
CA VAL A 191 3.97 -8.51 -4.28
C VAL A 191 4.26 -9.96 -4.60
N THR A 192 3.20 -10.73 -4.88
CA THR A 192 3.28 -12.16 -5.20
C THR A 192 2.77 -12.41 -6.60
N PHE A 193 3.45 -13.23 -7.37
CA PHE A 193 3.02 -13.63 -8.69
C PHE A 193 1.97 -14.74 -8.60
N ASP A 194 0.73 -14.45 -8.99
CA ASP A 194 -0.39 -15.42 -8.97
C ASP A 194 -0.32 -16.44 -10.12
N ARG A 195 0.44 -16.13 -11.13
CA ARG A 195 0.67 -16.97 -12.32
C ARG A 195 2.11 -16.85 -12.77
N PRO A 196 2.62 -17.86 -13.47
CA PRO A 196 3.95 -17.81 -14.01
C PRO A 196 4.08 -16.71 -15.08
N VAL A 197 5.25 -16.08 -15.18
CA VAL A 197 5.55 -15.00 -16.14
C VAL A 197 6.80 -15.36 -16.91
N ALA A 198 6.66 -15.54 -18.23
CA ALA A 198 7.79 -15.80 -19.11
C ALA A 198 8.64 -14.53 -19.28
N ILE A 199 9.94 -14.71 -19.28
CA ILE A 199 10.95 -13.66 -19.51
C ILE A 199 11.72 -14.06 -20.76
N ASP A 200 11.26 -13.57 -21.90
CA ASP A 200 11.91 -13.80 -23.20
C ASP A 200 12.95 -12.72 -23.55
#